data_90e7c43c01b6491086515d3dd0b5172d
#
_entry.id   90e7c43c01b6491086515d3dd0b5172d
#
_cell.length_a   1.000
_cell.length_b   1.000
_cell.length_c   1.000
_cell.angle_alpha   90.00
_cell.angle_beta   90.00
_cell.angle_gamma   90.00
#
_symmetry.space_group_name_H-M   'P 1'
#
loop_
_entity.id
_entity.type
_entity.pdbx_description
1 polymer ?
#
loop_
_entity_poly.entity_id
_entity_poly.type
_entity_poly.pdbx_seq_one_letter_code
_entity_poly.pdbx_strand_id
1 'polypeptide(L)'
;MQCQKCENTAVYTRKYSGESLCSECFSNSILRKAAKTISKYKMIKNDELVVVGVSGGKDSLVLLSILKKMSETHNFRIIAVTIDEGIPGYRDEALEIVKSFCSKLDIEFRTYSYKELYDVTLSESLELREDEKTTSCSICGIFRRRALDHAAKELNADVIATGLSLIHI
;
A
#
# COMPACT_ATOMS: atom_id res chain seq x y z
N MET A 1 24.25 -20.40 7.83
CA MET A 1 23.95 -19.83 9.17
C MET A 1 22.54 -20.27 9.55
N GLN A 2 22.32 -20.67 10.81
CA GLN A 2 21.01 -21.17 11.29
C GLN A 2 20.15 -20.01 11.80
N CYS A 3 18.83 -20.12 11.66
CA CYS A 3 17.87 -19.15 12.20
C CYS A 3 17.90 -19.19 13.74
N GLN A 4 17.95 -18.01 14.37
CA GLN A 4 17.98 -17.93 15.84
C GLN A 4 16.61 -18.16 16.52
N LYS A 5 15.54 -18.37 15.74
CA LYS A 5 14.17 -18.62 16.25
C LYS A 5 13.62 -19.98 15.92
N CYS A 6 14.26 -20.69 15.00
CA CYS A 6 13.89 -22.07 14.62
C CYS A 6 15.11 -22.75 13.98
N GLU A 7 14.97 -24.02 13.60
CA GLU A 7 16.06 -24.83 13.04
C GLU A 7 16.33 -24.61 11.54
N ASN A 8 15.51 -23.78 10.86
CA ASN A 8 15.62 -23.51 9.43
C ASN A 8 16.88 -22.69 9.11
N THR A 9 17.33 -22.75 7.86
CA THR A 9 18.43 -21.91 7.36
C THR A 9 18.06 -20.44 7.39
N ALA A 10 18.93 -19.59 7.95
CA ALA A 10 18.76 -18.14 7.93
C ALA A 10 19.03 -17.59 6.54
N VAL A 11 18.16 -16.68 6.08
CA VAL A 11 18.25 -15.99 4.79
C VAL A 11 18.55 -14.50 4.93
N TYR A 12 18.41 -13.97 6.14
CA TYR A 12 18.60 -12.54 6.42
C TYR A 12 19.21 -12.31 7.81
N THR A 13 20.19 -11.43 7.89
CA THR A 13 20.77 -10.96 9.15
C THR A 13 20.53 -9.47 9.33
N ARG A 14 19.91 -9.09 10.44
CA ARG A 14 19.66 -7.68 10.79
C ARG A 14 20.97 -6.99 11.17
N LYS A 15 21.41 -6.00 10.40
CA LYS A 15 22.67 -5.29 10.62
C LYS A 15 22.78 -4.64 12.02
N TYR A 16 21.67 -4.13 12.56
CA TYR A 16 21.68 -3.41 13.86
C TYR A 16 21.64 -4.33 15.09
N SER A 17 21.18 -5.57 14.97
CA SER A 17 21.07 -6.51 16.11
C SER A 17 21.88 -7.79 15.94
N GLY A 18 22.41 -8.06 14.73
CA GLY A 18 23.07 -9.32 14.40
C GLY A 18 22.12 -10.53 14.33
N GLU A 19 20.79 -10.33 14.50
CA GLU A 19 19.81 -11.42 14.52
C GLU A 19 19.65 -12.02 13.11
N SER A 20 19.93 -13.33 12.99
CA SER A 20 19.81 -14.09 11.73
C SER A 20 18.52 -14.88 11.72
N LEU A 21 17.70 -14.69 10.68
CA LEU A 21 16.36 -15.24 10.57
C LEU A 21 16.13 -15.95 9.23
N CYS A 22 15.36 -17.03 9.25
CA CYS A 22 14.78 -17.60 8.04
C CYS A 22 13.65 -16.70 7.49
N SER A 23 13.19 -16.95 6.27
CA SER A 23 12.13 -16.16 5.62
C SER A 23 10.85 -16.06 6.43
N GLU A 24 10.41 -17.17 6.99
CA GLU A 24 9.20 -17.25 7.81
C GLU A 24 9.33 -16.47 9.13
N CYS A 25 10.40 -16.71 9.89
CA CYS A 25 10.64 -15.97 11.14
C CYS A 25 10.83 -14.47 10.91
N PHE A 26 11.46 -14.09 9.80
CA PHE A 26 11.60 -12.70 9.40
C PHE A 26 10.22 -12.07 9.10
N SER A 27 9.42 -12.70 8.24
CA SER A 27 8.07 -12.23 7.89
C SER A 27 7.16 -12.10 9.11
N ASN A 28 7.16 -13.12 9.98
CA ASN A 28 6.41 -13.10 11.23
C ASN A 28 6.88 -12.00 12.19
N SER A 29 8.16 -11.66 12.18
CA SER A 29 8.69 -10.55 12.99
C SER A 29 8.21 -9.19 12.50
N ILE A 30 8.08 -8.99 11.17
CA ILE A 30 7.52 -7.78 10.58
C ILE A 30 6.03 -7.67 10.89
N LEU A 31 5.28 -8.75 10.68
CA LEU A 31 3.85 -8.80 11.02
C LEU A 31 3.58 -8.43 12.48
N ARG A 32 4.35 -9.03 13.42
CA ARG A 32 4.21 -8.71 14.86
C ARG A 32 4.51 -7.25 15.18
N LYS A 33 5.54 -6.66 14.54
CA LYS A 33 5.87 -5.24 14.73
C LYS A 33 4.75 -4.34 14.21
N ALA A 34 4.22 -4.62 13.02
CA ALA A 34 3.09 -3.88 12.46
C ALA A 34 1.85 -3.98 13.35
N ALA A 35 1.45 -5.20 13.74
CA ALA A 35 0.32 -5.43 14.63
C ALA A 35 0.46 -4.70 15.97
N LYS A 36 1.66 -4.76 16.59
CA LYS A 36 1.95 -4.03 17.83
C LYS A 36 1.79 -2.52 17.67
N THR A 37 2.25 -1.97 16.54
CA THR A 37 2.15 -0.52 16.27
C THR A 37 0.71 -0.11 16.04
N ILE A 38 -0.02 -0.83 15.18
CA ILE A 38 -1.44 -0.58 14.88
C ILE A 38 -2.28 -0.64 16.16
N SER A 39 -2.08 -1.67 16.98
CA SER A 39 -2.78 -1.81 18.28
C SER A 39 -2.41 -0.70 19.26
N LYS A 40 -1.10 -0.40 19.43
CA LYS A 40 -0.63 0.63 20.36
C LYS A 40 -1.26 2.00 20.08
N TYR A 41 -1.37 2.36 18.81
CA TYR A 41 -1.91 3.66 18.40
C TYR A 41 -3.39 3.60 18.01
N LYS A 42 -4.05 2.45 18.18
CA LYS A 42 -5.46 2.23 17.83
C LYS A 42 -5.80 2.71 16.41
N MET A 43 -4.91 2.38 15.46
CA MET A 43 -5.01 2.86 14.07
C MET A 43 -6.17 2.23 13.30
N ILE A 44 -6.55 1.01 13.65
CA ILE A 44 -7.69 0.27 13.07
C ILE A 44 -8.49 -0.32 14.23
N LYS A 45 -9.80 -0.16 14.20
CA LYS A 45 -10.73 -0.70 15.18
C LYS A 45 -11.52 -1.88 14.61
N ASN A 46 -12.28 -2.55 15.48
CA ASN A 46 -13.19 -3.60 15.03
C ASN A 46 -14.27 -3.03 14.11
N ASP A 47 -14.72 -3.85 13.16
CA ASP A 47 -15.75 -3.59 12.17
C ASP A 47 -15.41 -2.49 11.14
N GLU A 48 -14.23 -1.84 11.25
CA GLU A 48 -13.82 -0.81 10.31
C GLU A 48 -13.48 -1.39 8.91
N LEU A 49 -13.69 -0.58 7.89
CA LEU A 49 -13.24 -0.81 6.52
C LEU A 49 -11.97 0.00 6.26
N VAL A 50 -10.92 -0.69 5.85
CA VAL A 50 -9.63 -0.10 5.50
C VAL A 50 -9.44 -0.10 3.99
N VAL A 51 -9.36 1.07 3.38
CA VAL A 51 -8.89 1.23 2.00
C VAL A 51 -7.37 1.21 1.98
N VAL A 52 -6.78 0.29 1.24
CA VAL A 52 -5.32 0.17 1.09
C VAL A 52 -4.90 0.69 -0.28
N GLY A 53 -4.20 1.81 -0.32
CA GLY A 53 -3.63 2.36 -1.56
C GLY A 53 -2.47 1.51 -2.05
N VAL A 54 -2.63 0.89 -3.23
CA VAL A 54 -1.67 -0.06 -3.80
C VAL A 54 -1.15 0.46 -5.14
N SER A 55 0.16 0.60 -5.26
CA SER A 55 0.83 1.09 -6.47
C SER A 55 1.46 0.00 -7.35
N GLY A 56 1.39 -1.27 -6.94
CA GLY A 56 2.14 -2.37 -7.56
C GLY A 56 3.60 -2.49 -7.08
N GLY A 57 4.11 -1.50 -6.37
CA GLY A 57 5.44 -1.55 -5.77
C GLY A 57 5.50 -2.44 -4.51
N LYS A 58 6.70 -2.98 -4.21
CA LYS A 58 6.92 -3.95 -3.12
C LYS A 58 6.37 -3.48 -1.76
N ASP A 59 6.53 -2.20 -1.42
CA ASP A 59 6.14 -1.70 -0.10
C ASP A 59 4.61 -1.67 0.08
N SER A 60 3.86 -1.30 -0.96
CA SER A 60 2.40 -1.32 -0.96
C SER A 60 1.84 -2.75 -0.93
N LEU A 61 2.46 -3.69 -1.66
CA LEU A 61 2.06 -5.10 -1.64
C LEU A 61 2.37 -5.78 -0.31
N VAL A 62 3.50 -5.43 0.32
CA VAL A 62 3.85 -5.91 1.67
C VAL A 62 2.85 -5.39 2.70
N LEU A 63 2.49 -4.09 2.65
CA LEU A 63 1.45 -3.52 3.52
C LEU A 63 0.12 -4.27 3.34
N LEU A 64 -0.31 -4.48 2.10
CA LEU A 64 -1.54 -5.21 1.79
C LEU A 64 -1.51 -6.63 2.36
N SER A 65 -0.39 -7.36 2.21
CA SER A 65 -0.21 -8.70 2.79
C SER A 65 -0.30 -8.71 4.32
N ILE A 66 0.30 -7.71 4.97
CA ILE A 66 0.26 -7.59 6.43
C ILE A 66 -1.17 -7.34 6.90
N LEU A 67 -1.87 -6.40 6.29
CA LEU A 67 -3.25 -6.07 6.66
C LEU A 67 -4.20 -7.24 6.37
N LYS A 68 -4.01 -7.97 5.27
CA LYS A 68 -4.79 -9.19 4.99
C LYS A 68 -4.61 -10.23 6.09
N LYS A 69 -3.37 -10.56 6.46
CA LYS A 69 -3.11 -11.51 7.56
C LYS A 69 -3.68 -11.04 8.90
N MET A 70 -3.67 -9.73 9.14
CA MET A 70 -4.27 -9.18 10.36
C MET A 70 -5.80 -9.27 10.33
N SER A 71 -6.44 -9.00 9.19
CA SER A 71 -7.91 -9.09 9.07
C SER A 71 -8.46 -10.51 9.27
N GLU A 72 -7.63 -11.54 9.08
CA GLU A 72 -8.01 -12.93 9.36
C GLU A 72 -8.16 -13.24 10.86
N THR A 73 -7.53 -12.45 11.71
CA THR A 73 -7.50 -12.63 13.17
C THR A 73 -8.14 -11.47 13.94
N HIS A 74 -8.35 -10.35 13.27
CA HIS A 74 -8.97 -9.15 13.81
C HIS A 74 -10.19 -8.79 12.97
N ASN A 75 -11.25 -8.33 13.60
CA ASN A 75 -12.52 -8.05 12.93
C ASN A 75 -12.47 -6.69 12.22
N PHE A 76 -11.83 -6.61 11.04
CA PHE A 76 -11.89 -5.49 10.11
C PHE A 76 -11.81 -5.98 8.67
N ARG A 77 -12.27 -5.17 7.74
CA ARG A 77 -12.28 -5.48 6.29
C ARG A 77 -11.27 -4.64 5.54
N ILE A 78 -10.81 -5.12 4.39
CA ILE A 78 -9.88 -4.40 3.52
C ILE A 78 -10.38 -4.39 2.08
N ILE A 79 -10.16 -3.28 1.40
CA ILE A 79 -10.31 -3.14 -0.05
C ILE A 79 -9.01 -2.53 -0.59
N ALA A 80 -8.43 -3.15 -1.60
CA ALA A 80 -7.27 -2.60 -2.30
C ALA A 80 -7.71 -1.59 -3.35
N VAL A 81 -7.07 -0.42 -3.37
CA VAL A 81 -7.38 0.65 -4.32
C VAL A 81 -6.11 1.08 -5.04
N THR A 82 -6.14 1.09 -6.38
CA THR A 82 -5.10 1.67 -7.22
C THR A 82 -5.61 2.92 -7.89
N ILE A 83 -4.79 3.94 -7.94
CA ILE A 83 -5.06 5.17 -8.68
C ILE A 83 -4.27 5.13 -9.99
N ASP A 84 -4.99 5.29 -11.10
CA ASP A 84 -4.42 5.43 -12.44
C ASP A 84 -4.30 6.91 -12.79
N GLU A 85 -3.07 7.37 -12.97
CA GLU A 85 -2.75 8.76 -13.30
C GLU A 85 -2.94 9.07 -14.80
N GLY A 86 -3.25 8.09 -15.63
CA GLY A 86 -3.42 8.23 -17.07
C GLY A 86 -2.11 8.49 -17.81
N ILE A 87 -0.98 7.94 -17.33
CA ILE A 87 0.31 8.00 -18.02
C ILE A 87 0.41 6.77 -18.92
N PRO A 88 0.44 6.92 -20.26
CA PRO A 88 0.48 5.80 -21.20
C PRO A 88 1.65 4.84 -20.95
N GLY A 89 1.36 3.54 -20.87
CA GLY A 89 2.36 2.48 -20.67
C GLY A 89 3.00 2.41 -19.27
N TYR A 90 2.67 3.31 -18.38
CA TYR A 90 3.29 3.35 -17.04
C TYR A 90 2.59 2.44 -16.02
N ARG A 91 1.27 2.30 -16.12
CA ARG A 91 0.47 1.60 -15.09
C ARG A 91 0.02 0.19 -15.49
N ASP A 92 0.05 -0.16 -16.76
CA ASP A 92 -0.55 -1.41 -17.25
C ASP A 92 0.04 -2.64 -16.54
N GLU A 93 1.38 -2.74 -16.50
CA GLU A 93 2.06 -3.83 -15.79
C GLU A 93 1.77 -3.81 -14.28
N ALA A 94 1.80 -2.64 -13.66
CA ALA A 94 1.52 -2.49 -12.23
C ALA A 94 0.09 -2.89 -11.87
N LEU A 95 -0.89 -2.56 -12.70
CA LEU A 95 -2.30 -2.96 -12.52
C LEU A 95 -2.47 -4.48 -12.61
N GLU A 96 -1.84 -5.13 -13.58
CA GLU A 96 -1.89 -6.59 -13.71
C GLU A 96 -1.23 -7.29 -12.51
N ILE A 97 -0.11 -6.76 -12.02
CA ILE A 97 0.55 -7.26 -10.79
C ILE A 97 -0.42 -7.15 -9.61
N VAL A 98 -1.05 -5.98 -9.41
CA VAL A 98 -1.99 -5.78 -8.28
C VAL A 98 -3.20 -6.67 -8.39
N LYS A 99 -3.83 -6.78 -9.57
CA LYS A 99 -4.97 -7.67 -9.82
C LYS A 99 -4.64 -9.12 -9.47
N SER A 100 -3.52 -9.63 -10.03
CA SER A 100 -3.05 -10.99 -9.76
C SER A 100 -2.78 -11.21 -8.26
N PHE A 101 -2.19 -10.22 -7.60
CA PHE A 101 -1.87 -10.30 -6.18
C PHE A 101 -3.13 -10.28 -5.31
N CYS A 102 -4.09 -9.40 -5.59
CA CYS A 102 -5.37 -9.34 -4.88
C CYS A 102 -6.19 -10.62 -5.07
N SER A 103 -6.24 -11.15 -6.31
CA SER A 103 -6.91 -12.42 -6.60
C SER A 103 -6.32 -13.59 -5.80
N LYS A 104 -4.98 -13.68 -5.68
CA LYS A 104 -4.31 -14.73 -4.89
C LYS A 104 -4.60 -14.64 -3.39
N LEU A 105 -4.89 -13.46 -2.88
CA LEU A 105 -5.16 -13.22 -1.47
C LEU A 105 -6.65 -13.11 -1.15
N ASP A 106 -7.52 -13.28 -2.14
CA ASP A 106 -8.97 -13.07 -2.00
C ASP A 106 -9.27 -11.69 -1.38
N ILE A 107 -8.78 -10.63 -2.05
CA ILE A 107 -8.98 -9.24 -1.64
C ILE A 107 -9.78 -8.52 -2.73
N GLU A 108 -10.84 -7.80 -2.35
CA GLU A 108 -11.55 -6.92 -3.26
C GLU A 108 -10.61 -5.82 -3.78
N PHE A 109 -10.65 -5.57 -5.09
CA PHE A 109 -9.80 -4.60 -5.76
C PHE A 109 -10.63 -3.60 -6.57
N ARG A 110 -10.31 -2.31 -6.46
CA ARG A 110 -10.91 -1.21 -7.22
C ARG A 110 -9.82 -0.34 -7.85
N THR A 111 -10.13 0.21 -9.00
CA THR A 111 -9.28 1.17 -9.71
C THR A 111 -10.06 2.48 -9.89
N TYR A 112 -9.40 3.60 -9.65
CA TYR A 112 -9.91 4.95 -9.92
C TYR A 112 -8.90 5.68 -10.79
N SER A 113 -9.37 6.35 -11.84
CA SER A 113 -8.48 7.12 -12.72
C SER A 113 -8.65 8.62 -12.51
N TYR A 114 -7.58 9.37 -12.80
CA TYR A 114 -7.67 10.84 -12.83
C TYR A 114 -8.66 11.30 -13.89
N LYS A 115 -8.76 10.59 -15.03
CA LYS A 115 -9.68 10.94 -16.11
C LYS A 115 -11.13 10.84 -15.67
N GLU A 116 -11.49 9.80 -14.91
CA GLU A 116 -12.84 9.63 -14.36
C GLU A 116 -13.16 10.65 -13.27
N LEU A 117 -12.18 10.96 -12.40
CA LEU A 117 -12.41 11.82 -11.24
C LEU A 117 -12.31 13.32 -11.53
N TYR A 118 -11.46 13.68 -12.50
CA TYR A 118 -11.06 15.10 -12.72
C TYR A 118 -11.17 15.53 -14.19
N ASP A 119 -11.59 14.65 -15.08
CA ASP A 119 -11.65 14.85 -16.54
C ASP A 119 -10.31 15.19 -17.20
N VAL A 120 -9.18 14.98 -16.49
CA VAL A 120 -7.82 15.18 -16.98
C VAL A 120 -6.93 14.01 -16.58
N THR A 121 -5.91 13.72 -17.39
CA THR A 121 -4.78 12.87 -17.02
C THR A 121 -3.68 13.69 -16.33
N LEU A 122 -2.69 13.02 -15.73
CA LEU A 122 -1.54 13.72 -15.18
C LEU A 122 -0.79 14.51 -16.28
N SER A 123 -0.61 13.93 -17.46
CA SER A 123 0.06 14.58 -18.59
C SER A 123 -0.67 15.85 -19.01
N GLU A 124 -1.97 15.78 -19.23
CA GLU A 124 -2.80 16.94 -19.56
C GLU A 124 -2.75 18.02 -18.46
N SER A 125 -2.77 17.62 -17.19
CA SER A 125 -2.70 18.57 -16.06
C SER A 125 -1.35 19.28 -15.96
N LEU A 126 -0.27 18.66 -16.42
CA LEU A 126 1.06 19.28 -16.49
C LEU A 126 1.19 20.28 -17.63
N GLU A 127 0.51 20.05 -18.75
CA GLU A 127 0.44 21.00 -19.87
C GLU A 127 -0.37 22.25 -19.53
N LEU A 128 -1.42 22.08 -18.74
CA LEU A 128 -2.31 23.17 -18.31
C LEU A 128 -1.74 24.04 -17.17
N ARG A 129 -0.60 23.67 -16.57
CA ARG A 129 -0.03 24.43 -15.47
C ARG A 129 0.51 25.79 -15.95
N GLU A 130 0.16 26.85 -15.22
CA GLU A 130 0.64 28.22 -15.48
C GLU A 130 1.96 28.52 -14.74
N ASP A 131 2.29 27.75 -13.70
CA ASP A 131 3.44 27.97 -12.82
C ASP A 131 4.49 26.87 -12.96
N GLU A 132 5.68 27.20 -13.44
CA GLU A 132 6.82 26.30 -13.56
C GLU A 132 7.42 25.89 -12.21
N LYS A 133 7.13 26.61 -11.11
CA LYS A 133 7.64 26.30 -9.76
C LYS A 133 6.96 25.06 -9.17
N THR A 134 5.75 24.75 -9.59
CA THR A 134 5.03 23.55 -9.12
C THR A 134 5.54 22.32 -9.86
N THR A 135 6.18 21.42 -9.14
CA THR A 135 6.75 20.19 -9.73
C THR A 135 5.66 19.18 -10.11
N SER A 136 5.93 18.34 -11.12
CA SER A 136 5.03 17.23 -11.49
C SER A 136 4.74 16.29 -10.33
N CYS A 137 5.72 16.05 -9.45
CA CYS A 137 5.54 15.24 -8.24
C CYS A 137 4.56 15.87 -7.24
N SER A 138 4.56 17.20 -7.14
CA SER A 138 3.62 17.92 -6.27
C SER A 138 2.18 17.78 -6.76
N ILE A 139 1.96 18.01 -8.06
CA ILE A 139 0.64 17.87 -8.70
C ILE A 139 0.14 16.42 -8.57
N CYS A 140 0.96 15.46 -8.97
CA CYS A 140 0.64 14.04 -8.86
C CYS A 140 0.33 13.64 -7.39
N GLY A 141 1.11 14.15 -6.43
CA GLY A 141 0.91 13.87 -5.02
C GLY A 141 -0.41 14.43 -4.48
N ILE A 142 -0.84 15.60 -4.93
CA ILE A 142 -2.12 16.21 -4.56
C ILE A 142 -3.28 15.40 -5.14
N PHE A 143 -3.26 15.13 -6.44
CA PHE A 143 -4.33 14.40 -7.13
C PHE A 143 -4.48 12.99 -6.59
N ARG A 144 -3.36 12.29 -6.35
CA ARG A 144 -3.38 10.93 -5.80
C ARG A 144 -4.00 10.88 -4.40
N ARG A 145 -3.66 11.81 -3.51
CA ARG A 145 -4.28 11.88 -2.17
C ARG A 145 -5.77 12.18 -2.25
N ARG A 146 -6.18 13.11 -3.12
CA ARG A 146 -7.60 13.42 -3.35
C ARG A 146 -8.36 12.25 -3.95
N ALA A 147 -7.76 11.52 -4.89
CA ALA A 147 -8.37 10.33 -5.49
C ALA A 147 -8.55 9.20 -4.45
N LEU A 148 -7.56 8.99 -3.57
CA LEU A 148 -7.69 8.01 -2.47
C LEU A 148 -8.77 8.45 -1.45
N ASP A 149 -8.85 9.73 -1.12
CA ASP A 149 -9.90 10.27 -0.25
C ASP A 149 -11.29 10.12 -0.87
N HIS A 150 -11.42 10.37 -2.19
CA HIS A 150 -12.66 10.13 -2.93
C HIS A 150 -13.05 8.64 -2.89
N ALA A 151 -12.13 7.74 -3.22
CA ALA A 151 -12.38 6.31 -3.19
C ALA A 151 -12.80 5.83 -1.78
N ALA A 152 -12.14 6.32 -0.73
CA ALA A 152 -12.50 5.99 0.64
C ALA A 152 -13.91 6.46 1.01
N LYS A 153 -14.30 7.65 0.59
CA LYS A 153 -15.66 8.18 0.82
C LYS A 153 -16.72 7.39 0.08
N GLU A 154 -16.49 7.08 -1.20
CA GLU A 154 -17.41 6.29 -2.01
C GLU A 154 -17.61 4.88 -1.43
N LEU A 155 -16.53 4.26 -0.97
CA LEU A 155 -16.55 2.93 -0.35
C LEU A 155 -17.03 2.94 1.11
N ASN A 156 -17.30 4.11 1.70
CA ASN A 156 -17.61 4.29 3.12
C ASN A 156 -16.52 3.67 4.02
N ALA A 157 -15.26 3.91 3.68
CA ALA A 157 -14.13 3.42 4.45
C ALA A 157 -13.82 4.33 5.65
N ASP A 158 -13.43 3.70 6.74
CA ASP A 158 -13.08 4.37 7.99
C ASP A 158 -11.61 4.79 8.03
N VAL A 159 -10.74 4.03 7.34
CA VAL A 159 -9.29 4.20 7.36
C VAL A 159 -8.69 4.10 5.97
N ILE A 160 -7.72 4.95 5.67
CA ILE A 160 -6.85 4.83 4.49
C ILE A 160 -5.45 4.42 4.94
N ALA A 161 -4.92 3.34 4.38
CA ALA A 161 -3.56 2.86 4.61
C ALA A 161 -2.72 2.97 3.33
N THR A 162 -1.51 3.50 3.44
CA THR A 162 -0.56 3.63 2.33
C THR A 162 0.83 3.14 2.72
N GLY A 163 1.50 2.44 1.79
CA GLY A 163 2.85 1.93 1.96
C GLY A 163 3.93 2.96 1.56
N LEU A 164 3.91 4.14 2.19
CA LEU A 164 4.91 5.17 1.93
C LEU A 164 6.18 4.92 2.75
N SER A 165 7.33 4.90 2.07
CA SER A 165 8.63 4.86 2.72
C SER A 165 9.04 6.26 3.19
N LEU A 166 9.36 6.41 4.48
CA LEU A 166 9.89 7.65 5.05
C LEU A 166 11.40 7.79 4.90
N ILE A 167 12.07 6.81 4.25
CA ILE A 167 13.54 6.81 4.09
C ILE A 167 14.00 7.83 3.04
N HIS A 168 13.09 8.32 2.22
CA HIS A 168 13.38 9.24 1.10
C HIS A 168 12.76 10.64 1.31
N ILE A 169 12.51 11.03 2.55
CA ILE A 169 12.10 12.40 2.90
C ILE A 169 13.32 13.21 3.31
#